data_7bd49a881d9b2a64bb2a4e8a05c8b311
#
_entry.id   7bd49a881d9b2a64bb2a4e8a05c8b311
#
_cell.length_a   1.000
_cell.length_b   1.000
_cell.length_c   1.000
_cell.angle_alpha   90.00
_cell.angle_beta   90.00
_cell.angle_gamma   90.00
#
_symmetry.space_group_name_H-M   'P 1'
#
loop_
_entity.id
_entity.type
_entity.pdbx_description
1 polymer ?
#
loop_
_entity_poly.entity_id
_entity_poly.type
_entity_poly.pdbx_seq_one_letter_code
_entity_poly.pdbx_strand_id
1 'polypeptide(L)'
;SIVEFQHVKPGKGAAFVRTKMKSLTSGKVLDKTFNAGEKVTTARVEKRPHQFLYADDMGYHFMDTETFEQIPIQEKLIERANLMKEGQMVDILVHAETETPLSVELPPFVELMITYTEPGIKGDTATNALKPATVETGATVMVPLFVDQDIMIKVDTRDGSYSERVK
;
A
#
# COMPACT_ATOMS: atom_id res chain seq x y z
N SER A 1 7.67 5.34 -11.77
CA SER A 1 6.35 5.09 -12.40
C SER A 1 5.75 6.40 -12.89
N ILE A 2 5.02 6.36 -14.02
CA ILE A 2 4.28 7.50 -14.55
C ILE A 2 2.92 7.55 -13.84
N VAL A 3 2.61 8.69 -13.23
CA VAL A 3 1.34 8.92 -12.53
C VAL A 3 0.33 9.62 -13.44
N GLU A 4 0.82 10.60 -14.21
CA GLU A 4 0.00 11.41 -15.10
C GLU A 4 0.85 11.87 -16.29
N PHE A 5 0.24 12.01 -17.46
CA PHE A 5 0.90 12.60 -18.61
C PHE A 5 -0.06 13.47 -19.40
N GLN A 6 0.48 14.49 -20.06
CA GLN A 6 -0.24 15.36 -20.96
C GLN A 6 0.57 15.56 -22.25
N HIS A 7 0.01 15.16 -23.37
CA HIS A 7 0.59 15.43 -24.70
C HIS A 7 0.18 16.82 -25.18
N VAL A 8 1.16 17.68 -25.43
CA VAL A 8 0.94 19.06 -25.86
C VAL A 8 1.46 19.22 -27.29
N LYS A 9 0.56 19.66 -28.19
CA LYS A 9 0.90 20.05 -29.56
C LYS A 9 0.74 21.57 -29.70
N PRO A 10 1.80 22.35 -29.52
CA PRO A 10 1.71 23.79 -29.72
C PRO A 10 1.48 24.11 -31.19
N GLY A 11 0.77 25.19 -31.48
CA GLY A 11 0.51 25.63 -32.86
C GLY A 11 1.78 26.05 -33.61
N LYS A 12 2.83 26.42 -32.91
CA LYS A 12 4.20 26.66 -33.42
C LYS A 12 5.19 25.97 -32.47
N GLY A 13 6.02 25.08 -32.99
CA GLY A 13 7.04 24.35 -32.23
C GLY A 13 6.83 22.84 -32.22
N ALA A 14 7.80 22.13 -31.66
CA ALA A 14 7.77 20.68 -31.55
C ALA A 14 6.79 20.23 -30.45
N ALA A 15 6.10 19.11 -30.70
CA ALA A 15 5.24 18.48 -29.70
C ALA A 15 6.06 17.98 -28.52
N PHE A 16 5.52 18.05 -27.32
CA PHE A 16 6.15 17.55 -26.10
C PHE A 16 5.14 16.89 -25.17
N VAL A 17 5.64 16.09 -24.25
CA VAL A 17 4.83 15.39 -23.22
C VAL A 17 5.26 15.86 -21.85
N ARG A 18 4.33 16.46 -21.12
CA ARG A 18 4.51 16.72 -19.68
C ARG A 18 4.15 15.46 -18.92
N THR A 19 5.04 15.05 -18.05
CA THR A 19 4.89 13.79 -17.32
C THR A 19 5.11 14.02 -15.84
N LYS A 20 4.14 13.58 -15.04
CA LYS A 20 4.29 13.49 -13.58
C LYS A 20 4.73 12.07 -13.24
N MET A 21 5.88 11.96 -12.60
CA MET A 21 6.48 10.68 -12.26
C MET A 21 6.66 10.55 -10.76
N LYS A 22 6.34 9.37 -10.23
CA LYS A 22 6.63 9.00 -8.84
C LYS A 22 7.82 8.05 -8.81
N SER A 23 8.85 8.41 -8.03
CA SER A 23 9.96 7.51 -7.77
C SER A 23 9.48 6.31 -6.95
N LEU A 24 9.76 5.11 -7.39
CA LEU A 24 9.39 3.87 -6.67
C LEU A 24 10.23 3.66 -5.40
N THR A 25 11.43 4.23 -5.35
CA THR A 25 12.35 4.07 -4.22
C THR A 25 12.19 5.15 -3.16
N SER A 26 11.95 6.40 -3.57
CA SER A 26 11.87 7.55 -2.64
C SER A 26 10.45 8.08 -2.42
N GLY A 27 9.48 7.64 -3.22
CA GLY A 27 8.11 8.13 -3.21
C GLY A 27 7.93 9.57 -3.70
N LYS A 28 9.02 10.28 -4.03
CA LYS A 28 8.96 11.66 -4.52
C LYS A 28 8.30 11.75 -5.88
N VAL A 29 7.46 12.76 -6.04
CA VAL A 29 6.82 13.09 -7.31
C VAL A 29 7.60 14.22 -7.98
N LEU A 30 7.94 14.00 -9.26
CA LEU A 30 8.66 14.95 -10.10
C LEU A 30 7.90 15.19 -11.40
N ASP A 31 7.89 16.43 -11.84
CA ASP A 31 7.41 16.79 -13.17
C ASP A 31 8.58 16.82 -14.15
N LYS A 32 8.45 16.12 -15.28
CA LYS A 32 9.43 16.11 -16.35
C LYS A 32 8.75 16.24 -17.70
N THR A 33 9.37 17.06 -18.56
CA THR A 33 8.93 17.22 -19.95
C THR A 33 9.84 16.43 -20.86
N PHE A 34 9.24 15.63 -21.74
CA PHE A 34 9.93 14.87 -22.79
C PHE A 34 9.54 15.40 -24.15
N ASN A 35 10.48 15.47 -25.07
CA ASN A 35 10.17 15.76 -26.47
C ASN A 35 9.42 14.58 -27.09
N ALA A 36 8.49 14.87 -28.01
CA ALA A 36 7.80 13.81 -28.73
C ALA A 36 8.80 12.95 -29.50
N GLY A 37 8.73 11.62 -29.31
CA GLY A 37 9.67 10.67 -29.92
C GLY A 37 11.01 10.53 -29.19
N GLU A 38 11.22 11.21 -28.05
CA GLU A 38 12.41 11.02 -27.22
C GLU A 38 12.49 9.59 -26.69
N LYS A 39 13.65 8.97 -26.85
CA LYS A 39 13.90 7.62 -26.33
C LYS A 39 14.19 7.69 -24.84
N VAL A 40 13.54 6.83 -24.08
CA VAL A 40 13.77 6.66 -22.63
C VAL A 40 14.20 5.23 -22.35
N THR A 41 15.06 5.07 -21.34
CA THR A 41 15.44 3.75 -20.85
C THR A 41 14.30 3.17 -20.03
N THR A 42 13.83 1.99 -20.40
CA THR A 42 12.82 1.26 -19.63
C THR A 42 13.50 0.41 -18.57
N ALA A 43 12.91 0.39 -17.37
CA ALA A 43 13.31 -0.52 -16.31
C ALA A 43 12.34 -1.70 -16.26
N ARG A 44 12.89 -2.91 -16.13
CA ARG A 44 12.09 -4.11 -15.93
C ARG A 44 11.74 -4.25 -14.45
N VAL A 45 10.46 -4.15 -14.14
CA VAL A 45 9.92 -4.33 -12.78
C VAL A 45 9.04 -5.57 -12.77
N GLU A 46 9.31 -6.47 -11.85
CA GLU A 46 8.53 -7.69 -11.63
C GLU A 46 7.77 -7.62 -10.32
N LYS A 47 6.54 -8.13 -10.31
CA LYS A 47 5.79 -8.44 -9.11
C LYS A 47 6.09 -9.87 -8.71
N ARG A 48 6.58 -10.06 -7.49
CA ARG A 48 6.85 -11.39 -6.95
C ARG A 48 6.05 -11.62 -5.67
N PRO A 49 5.25 -12.70 -5.60
CA PRO A 49 4.44 -12.99 -4.42
C PRO A 49 5.31 -13.40 -3.25
N HIS A 50 5.08 -12.79 -2.10
CA HIS A 50 5.77 -13.04 -0.85
C HIS A 50 4.79 -13.20 0.30
N GLN A 51 5.26 -13.81 1.38
CA GLN A 51 4.53 -13.90 2.63
C GLN A 51 5.28 -13.14 3.71
N PHE A 52 4.59 -12.26 4.43
CA PHE A 52 5.14 -11.60 5.59
C PHE A 52 5.30 -12.59 6.74
N LEU A 53 6.48 -12.67 7.32
CA LEU A 53 6.80 -13.59 8.42
C LEU A 53 6.75 -12.88 9.77
N TYR A 54 7.64 -11.91 9.98
CA TYR A 54 7.76 -11.16 11.22
C TYR A 54 8.54 -9.86 11.00
N ALA A 55 8.48 -8.95 11.97
CA ALA A 55 9.29 -7.74 12.01
C ALA A 55 10.27 -7.78 13.18
N ASP A 56 11.48 -7.26 12.96
CA ASP A 56 12.52 -7.08 13.98
C ASP A 56 13.33 -5.80 13.73
N ASP A 57 14.47 -5.64 14.39
CA ASP A 57 15.35 -4.48 14.27
C ASP A 57 15.94 -4.31 12.85
N MET A 58 16.04 -5.39 12.09
CA MET A 58 16.49 -5.38 10.70
C MET A 58 15.43 -4.94 9.70
N GLY A 59 14.16 -4.94 10.11
CA GLY A 59 13.01 -4.61 9.29
C GLY A 59 11.94 -5.69 9.27
N TYR A 60 11.21 -5.73 8.18
CA TYR A 60 10.13 -6.69 7.94
C TYR A 60 10.65 -7.84 7.09
N HIS A 61 10.51 -9.06 7.57
CA HIS A 61 11.01 -10.27 6.90
C HIS A 61 9.91 -10.91 6.06
N PHE A 62 10.22 -11.14 4.81
CA PHE A 62 9.33 -11.76 3.83
C PHE A 62 9.96 -13.02 3.25
N MET A 63 9.13 -13.98 2.90
CA MET A 63 9.53 -15.20 2.22
C MET A 63 8.91 -15.22 0.81
N ASP A 64 9.74 -15.41 -0.20
CA ASP A 64 9.27 -15.65 -1.56
C ASP A 64 8.50 -16.98 -1.59
N THR A 65 7.28 -16.97 -2.10
CA THR A 65 6.41 -18.16 -2.11
C THR A 65 6.80 -19.20 -3.16
N GLU A 66 7.66 -18.85 -4.11
CA GLU A 66 8.15 -19.74 -5.15
C GLU A 66 9.53 -20.33 -4.80
N THR A 67 10.46 -19.48 -4.34
CA THR A 67 11.84 -19.87 -4.04
C THR A 67 12.09 -20.19 -2.58
N PHE A 68 11.18 -19.78 -1.67
CA PHE A 68 11.29 -19.87 -0.21
C PHE A 68 12.47 -19.11 0.40
N GLU A 69 13.08 -18.22 -0.39
CA GLU A 69 14.11 -17.33 0.12
C GLU A 69 13.50 -16.23 0.98
N GLN A 70 14.20 -15.89 2.06
CA GLN A 70 13.78 -14.84 2.99
C GLN A 70 14.59 -13.57 2.76
N ILE A 71 13.91 -12.43 2.74
CA ILE A 71 14.54 -11.12 2.58
C ILE A 71 14.01 -10.13 3.62
N PRO A 72 14.88 -9.30 4.23
CA PRO A 72 14.46 -8.19 5.07
C PRO A 72 14.16 -6.97 4.21
N ILE A 73 13.06 -6.27 4.50
CA ILE A 73 12.66 -5.04 3.82
C ILE A 73 12.43 -3.94 4.84
N GLN A 74 12.95 -2.76 4.56
CA GLN A 74 12.80 -1.60 5.42
C GLN A 74 11.35 -1.08 5.36
N GLU A 75 10.83 -0.64 6.49
CA GLU A 75 9.47 -0.11 6.63
C GLU A 75 9.12 0.98 5.62
N LYS A 76 10.07 1.83 5.26
CA LYS A 76 9.87 2.92 4.28
C LYS A 76 9.43 2.46 2.89
N LEU A 77 9.66 1.18 2.54
CA LEU A 77 9.23 0.59 1.28
C LEU A 77 7.83 -0.05 1.38
N ILE A 78 7.23 -0.07 2.56
CA ILE A 78 5.95 -0.70 2.84
C ILE A 78 4.94 0.39 3.16
N GLU A 79 4.02 0.63 2.25
CA GLU A 79 2.91 1.53 2.54
C GLU A 79 1.92 0.83 3.48
N ARG A 80 1.60 1.47 4.59
CA ARG A 80 0.71 0.92 5.64
C ARG A 80 1.16 -0.42 6.23
N ALA A 81 2.43 -0.50 6.58
CA ALA A 81 3.00 -1.68 7.26
C ALA A 81 2.22 -2.09 8.53
N ASN A 82 1.58 -1.12 9.19
CA ASN A 82 0.76 -1.33 10.37
C ASN A 82 -0.56 -2.11 10.12
N LEU A 83 -0.95 -2.32 8.87
CA LEU A 83 -2.10 -3.16 8.51
C LEU A 83 -1.70 -4.60 8.15
N MET A 84 -0.43 -4.89 8.14
CA MET A 84 0.11 -6.18 7.74
C MET A 84 0.31 -7.08 8.95
N LYS A 85 -0.38 -8.21 8.98
CA LYS A 85 -0.21 -9.23 10.02
C LYS A 85 0.72 -10.36 9.58
N GLU A 86 1.28 -11.09 10.52
CA GLU A 86 2.08 -12.28 10.23
C GLU A 86 1.29 -13.28 9.37
N GLY A 87 1.95 -13.82 8.36
CA GLY A 87 1.33 -14.71 7.38
C GLY A 87 0.63 -14.00 6.23
N GLN A 88 0.57 -12.66 6.22
CA GLN A 88 -0.06 -11.88 5.17
C GLN A 88 0.65 -12.08 3.83
N MET A 89 -0.13 -12.41 2.79
CA MET A 89 0.37 -12.44 1.41
C MET A 89 0.45 -11.04 0.84
N VAL A 90 1.57 -10.74 0.21
CA VAL A 90 1.86 -9.42 -0.41
C VAL A 90 2.57 -9.62 -1.74
N ASP A 91 2.61 -8.58 -2.56
CA ASP A 91 3.44 -8.52 -3.75
C ASP A 91 4.62 -7.57 -3.52
N ILE A 92 5.82 -8.03 -3.81
CA ILE A 92 7.01 -7.18 -3.78
C ILE A 92 7.37 -6.81 -5.21
N LEU A 93 7.44 -5.49 -5.47
CA LEU A 93 7.96 -4.95 -6.72
C LEU A 93 9.49 -4.99 -6.67
N VAL A 94 10.09 -5.69 -7.63
CA VAL A 94 11.54 -5.88 -7.73
C VAL A 94 12.04 -5.34 -9.04
N HIS A 95 13.14 -4.58 -9.00
CA HIS A 95 13.89 -4.22 -10.21
C HIS A 95 14.66 -5.46 -10.68
N ALA A 96 14.20 -6.07 -11.77
CA ALA A 96 14.66 -7.40 -12.17
C ALA A 96 16.16 -7.49 -12.52
N GLU A 97 16.73 -6.44 -13.10
CA GLU A 97 18.14 -6.44 -13.50
C GLU A 97 19.10 -6.43 -12.31
N THR A 98 18.72 -5.72 -11.23
CA THR A 98 19.54 -5.56 -10.02
C THR A 98 19.04 -6.38 -8.84
N GLU A 99 17.94 -7.09 -8.99
CA GLU A 99 17.25 -7.84 -7.90
C GLU A 99 16.97 -6.96 -6.67
N THR A 100 16.71 -5.67 -6.88
CA THR A 100 16.50 -4.69 -5.82
C THR A 100 15.01 -4.54 -5.51
N PRO A 101 14.58 -4.76 -4.27
CA PRO A 101 13.21 -4.47 -3.85
C PRO A 101 12.90 -2.98 -3.95
N LEU A 102 11.80 -2.61 -4.57
CA LEU A 102 11.38 -1.23 -4.76
C LEU A 102 10.25 -0.84 -3.81
N SER A 103 9.26 -1.70 -3.66
CA SER A 103 8.12 -1.48 -2.76
C SER A 103 7.39 -2.77 -2.46
N VAL A 104 6.61 -2.76 -1.38
CA VAL A 104 5.71 -3.84 -1.00
C VAL A 104 4.27 -3.37 -1.19
N GLU A 105 3.51 -4.12 -1.98
CA GLU A 105 2.09 -3.88 -2.20
C GLU A 105 1.26 -4.88 -1.40
N LEU A 106 0.43 -4.37 -0.48
CA LEU A 106 -0.58 -5.17 0.17
C LEU A 106 -1.74 -5.45 -0.79
N PRO A 107 -2.50 -6.55 -0.58
CA PRO A 107 -3.75 -6.74 -1.32
C PRO A 107 -4.72 -5.58 -1.03
N PRO A 108 -5.68 -5.31 -1.91
CA PRO A 108 -6.62 -4.18 -1.76
C PRO A 108 -7.35 -4.17 -0.41
N PHE A 109 -7.60 -5.34 0.14
CA PHE A 109 -8.25 -5.52 1.44
C PHE A 109 -7.49 -6.53 2.29
N VAL A 110 -7.44 -6.26 3.59
CA VAL A 110 -6.92 -7.19 4.60
C VAL A 110 -7.98 -7.46 5.65
N GLU A 111 -7.94 -8.65 6.23
CA GLU A 111 -8.84 -9.04 7.30
C GLU A 111 -8.11 -8.98 8.63
N LEU A 112 -8.62 -8.16 9.54
CA LEU A 112 -8.01 -7.90 10.85
C LEU A 112 -9.05 -8.02 11.95
N MET A 113 -8.66 -8.65 13.06
CA MET A 113 -9.51 -8.77 14.24
C MET A 113 -9.40 -7.52 15.10
N ILE A 114 -10.55 -7.01 15.56
CA ILE A 114 -10.58 -5.94 16.54
C ILE A 114 -10.23 -6.51 17.91
N THR A 115 -9.14 -6.00 18.48
CA THR A 115 -8.68 -6.41 19.82
C THR A 115 -9.22 -5.52 20.92
N TYR A 116 -9.52 -4.26 20.61
CA TYR A 116 -10.12 -3.32 21.54
C TYR A 116 -10.93 -2.26 20.80
N THR A 117 -12.10 -1.97 21.32
CA THR A 117 -12.92 -0.79 20.98
C THR A 117 -13.86 -0.46 22.12
N GLU A 118 -14.17 0.81 22.28
CA GLU A 118 -15.17 1.22 23.25
C GLU A 118 -16.60 0.95 22.73
N PRO A 119 -17.57 0.68 23.61
CA PRO A 119 -18.97 0.56 23.19
C PRO A 119 -19.46 1.86 22.54
N GLY A 120 -20.23 1.74 21.47
CA GLY A 120 -20.89 2.88 20.85
C GLY A 120 -21.93 3.48 21.83
N ILE A 121 -21.90 4.81 22.00
CA ILE A 121 -22.85 5.51 22.87
C ILE A 121 -24.20 5.58 22.16
N LYS A 122 -25.25 5.04 22.77
CA LYS A 122 -26.63 5.22 22.33
C LYS A 122 -27.01 6.69 22.50
N GLY A 123 -27.40 7.36 21.42
CA GLY A 123 -27.83 8.75 21.43
C GLY A 123 -27.01 9.66 20.52
N ASP A 124 -25.94 9.19 19.95
CA ASP A 124 -25.28 9.88 18.85
C ASP A 124 -26.19 9.83 17.62
N THR A 125 -26.77 10.97 17.29
CA THR A 125 -27.75 11.11 16.18
C THR A 125 -27.10 11.27 14.81
N ALA A 126 -25.77 11.24 14.75
CA ALA A 126 -25.04 11.32 13.48
C ALA A 126 -25.15 10.00 12.70
N THR A 127 -25.74 10.04 11.52
CA THR A 127 -26.00 8.89 10.66
C THR A 127 -24.76 8.15 10.17
N ASN A 128 -23.56 8.72 10.36
CA ASN A 128 -22.26 8.13 9.95
C ASN A 128 -21.21 8.27 11.05
N ALA A 129 -21.61 8.18 12.31
CA ALA A 129 -20.67 8.25 13.42
C ALA A 129 -19.73 7.05 13.43
N LEU A 130 -18.44 7.31 13.58
CA LEU A 130 -17.38 6.33 13.68
C LEU A 130 -16.74 6.40 15.06
N LYS A 131 -16.17 5.29 15.48
CA LYS A 131 -15.36 5.18 16.69
C LYS A 131 -14.01 4.54 16.38
N PRO A 132 -12.94 4.84 17.14
CA PRO A 132 -11.67 4.18 16.98
C PRO A 132 -11.74 2.74 17.48
N ALA A 133 -11.12 1.84 16.74
CA ALA A 133 -10.91 0.45 17.12
C ALA A 133 -9.45 0.08 16.91
N THR A 134 -8.88 -0.62 17.87
CA THR A 134 -7.54 -1.19 17.75
C THR A 134 -7.66 -2.59 17.18
N VAL A 135 -6.89 -2.86 16.11
CA VAL A 135 -6.85 -4.18 15.47
C VAL A 135 -5.61 -4.98 15.91
N GLU A 136 -5.59 -6.26 15.60
CA GLU A 136 -4.55 -7.20 16.04
C GLU A 136 -3.11 -6.81 15.70
N THR A 137 -2.91 -5.97 14.69
CA THR A 137 -1.59 -5.43 14.32
C THR A 137 -1.17 -4.21 15.14
N GLY A 138 -2.01 -3.73 16.05
CA GLY A 138 -1.80 -2.51 16.83
C GLY A 138 -2.24 -1.23 16.12
N ALA A 139 -2.69 -1.29 14.87
CA ALA A 139 -3.20 -0.14 14.15
C ALA A 139 -4.58 0.30 14.68
N THR A 140 -4.89 1.58 14.50
CA THR A 140 -6.21 2.13 14.80
C THR A 140 -6.99 2.32 13.50
N VAL A 141 -8.21 1.76 13.47
CA VAL A 141 -9.14 1.87 12.35
C VAL A 141 -10.44 2.48 12.84
N MET A 142 -10.96 3.46 12.11
CA MET A 142 -12.27 4.04 12.43
C MET A 142 -13.36 3.11 11.91
N VAL A 143 -14.23 2.67 12.84
CA VAL A 143 -15.31 1.71 12.54
C VAL A 143 -16.68 2.28 12.92
N PRO A 144 -17.78 1.81 12.30
CA PRO A 144 -19.13 2.16 12.72
C PRO A 144 -19.38 1.82 14.19
N LEU A 145 -20.27 2.56 14.84
CA LEU A 145 -20.56 2.41 16.28
C LEU A 145 -21.06 1.00 16.67
N PHE A 146 -21.68 0.28 15.73
CA PHE A 146 -22.20 -1.08 15.97
C PHE A 146 -21.14 -2.19 15.95
N VAL A 147 -19.91 -1.86 15.56
CA VAL A 147 -18.82 -2.85 15.49
C VAL A 147 -18.21 -3.01 16.87
N ASP A 148 -18.19 -4.23 17.37
CA ASP A 148 -17.71 -4.57 18.71
C ASP A 148 -16.32 -5.21 18.66
N GLN A 149 -15.76 -5.44 19.84
CA GLN A 149 -14.52 -6.17 20.07
C GLN A 149 -14.67 -7.63 19.62
N ASP A 150 -13.57 -8.27 19.30
CA ASP A 150 -13.49 -9.68 18.84
C ASP A 150 -14.23 -9.96 17.53
N ILE A 151 -14.45 -8.93 16.73
CA ILE A 151 -15.02 -9.04 15.39
C ILE A 151 -13.91 -8.91 14.33
N MET A 152 -13.94 -9.81 13.36
CA MET A 152 -13.09 -9.72 12.16
C MET A 152 -13.67 -8.68 11.20
N ILE A 153 -12.86 -7.72 10.80
CA ILE A 153 -13.23 -6.68 9.84
C ILE A 153 -12.33 -6.73 8.60
N LYS A 154 -12.89 -6.28 7.49
CA LYS A 154 -12.15 -6.03 6.26
C LYS A 154 -11.78 -4.56 6.19
N VAL A 155 -10.49 -4.28 5.98
CA VAL A 155 -9.90 -2.95 5.92
C VAL A 155 -9.36 -2.72 4.52
N ASP A 156 -9.71 -1.57 3.93
CA ASP A 156 -9.14 -1.13 2.66
C ASP A 156 -7.70 -0.64 2.88
N THR A 157 -6.75 -1.26 2.22
CA THR A 157 -5.33 -0.94 2.40
C THR A 157 -4.89 0.34 1.71
N ARG A 158 -5.71 0.90 0.82
CA ARG A 158 -5.39 2.15 0.11
C ARG A 158 -5.47 3.36 1.02
N ASP A 159 -6.43 3.39 1.93
CA ASP A 159 -6.67 4.50 2.85
C ASP A 159 -6.71 4.10 4.34
N GLY A 160 -6.71 2.80 4.64
CA GLY A 160 -6.80 2.28 6.00
C GLY A 160 -8.21 2.33 6.60
N SER A 161 -9.24 2.44 5.77
CA SER A 161 -10.63 2.56 6.21
C SER A 161 -11.31 1.20 6.39
N TYR A 162 -12.30 1.18 7.29
CA TYR A 162 -13.20 0.06 7.44
C TYR A 162 -14.04 -0.15 6.16
N SER A 163 -14.14 -1.38 5.69
CA SER A 163 -14.98 -1.75 4.57
C SER A 163 -16.24 -2.48 5.04
N GLU A 164 -16.08 -3.63 5.66
CA GLU A 164 -17.20 -4.45 6.13
C GLU A 164 -16.76 -5.42 7.24
N ARG A 165 -17.74 -6.03 7.90
CA ARG A 165 -17.49 -7.17 8.79
C ARG A 165 -17.30 -8.44 7.95
N VAL A 166 -16.34 -9.25 8.34
CA VAL A 166 -16.19 -10.59 7.77
C VAL A 166 -17.25 -11.51 8.39
N LYS A 167 -17.97 -12.22 7.55
CA LYS A 167 -19.03 -13.17 7.98
C LYS A 167 -18.43 -14.53 8.34
#